data_0964d1788954e4d9cbb23a24f014410e
#
_entry.id   0964d1788954e4d9cbb23a24f014410e
#
_cell.length_a   1.000
_cell.length_b   1.000
_cell.length_c   1.000
_cell.angle_alpha   90.00
_cell.angle_beta   90.00
_cell.angle_gamma   90.00
#
_symmetry.space_group_name_H-M   'P 1'
#
loop_
_entity.id
_entity.type
_entity.pdbx_description
1 polymer ?
#
loop_
_entity_poly.entity_id
_entity_poly.type
_entity_poly.pdbx_seq_one_letter_code
_entity_poly.pdbx_strand_id
1 'polypeptide(L)'
;RSGAPASYASLRDKNMTNFRSALIDEVIPAVEQGYRVDTDRKARAIAGLSMGGAESLLTGLNRMDKFSWVGSFSAGGAGEDFAAAFPQAGEKMNQELHLLWMACGTEDRLIQPNRKMIAWLKSKGVNLTPIETPGMHTWMVWRHNLITFAPLLFQKAGGQNNTASLTK
;
A
#
# COMPACT_ATOMS: atom_id res chain seq x y z
N ARG A 1 15.84 -31.36 20.20
CA ARG A 1 16.16 -30.55 19.01
C ARG A 1 15.98 -29.09 19.36
N SER A 2 17.05 -28.41 19.79
CA SER A 2 17.05 -26.97 20.05
C SER A 2 17.11 -26.26 18.69
N GLY A 3 15.97 -25.87 18.16
CA GLY A 3 15.94 -24.98 17.00
C GLY A 3 16.49 -23.62 17.42
N ALA A 4 17.38 -23.04 16.61
CA ALA A 4 17.82 -21.65 16.82
C ALA A 4 16.59 -20.72 16.88
N PRO A 5 16.60 -19.68 17.74
CA PRO A 5 15.50 -18.75 17.79
C PRO A 5 15.28 -18.09 16.41
N ALA A 6 14.02 -17.99 15.99
CA ALA A 6 13.69 -17.37 14.72
C ALA A 6 14.22 -15.92 14.68
N SER A 7 14.87 -15.53 13.59
CA SER A 7 15.32 -14.16 13.43
C SER A 7 14.12 -13.20 13.33
N TYR A 8 14.30 -11.94 13.72
CA TYR A 8 13.25 -10.92 13.57
C TYR A 8 12.74 -10.82 12.12
N ALA A 9 13.64 -10.95 11.14
CA ALA A 9 13.29 -10.96 9.73
C ALA A 9 12.38 -12.14 9.35
N SER A 10 12.69 -13.36 9.81
CA SER A 10 11.88 -14.53 9.53
C SER A 10 10.49 -14.48 10.18
N LEU A 11 10.39 -13.91 11.40
CA LEU A 11 9.10 -13.69 12.07
C LEU A 11 8.26 -12.66 11.34
N ARG A 12 8.88 -11.56 10.91
CA ARG A 12 8.22 -10.53 10.11
C ARG A 12 7.67 -11.12 8.81
N ASP A 13 8.47 -11.84 8.06
CA ASP A 13 8.07 -12.41 6.76
C ASP A 13 6.96 -13.45 6.93
N LYS A 14 6.99 -14.22 8.01
CA LYS A 14 5.90 -15.13 8.38
C LYS A 14 4.61 -14.36 8.69
N ASN A 15 4.69 -13.26 9.46
CA ASN A 15 3.53 -12.44 9.78
C ASN A 15 2.92 -11.80 8.54
N MET A 16 3.73 -11.26 7.62
CA MET A 16 3.26 -10.70 6.34
C MET A 16 2.56 -11.76 5.49
N THR A 17 3.10 -12.98 5.46
CA THR A 17 2.48 -14.10 4.74
C THR A 17 1.16 -14.51 5.38
N ASN A 18 1.13 -14.67 6.71
CA ASN A 18 -0.09 -15.03 7.44
C ASN A 18 -1.19 -13.96 7.28
N PHE A 19 -0.83 -12.68 7.41
CA PHE A 19 -1.77 -11.57 7.17
C PHE A 19 -2.40 -11.66 5.79
N ARG A 20 -1.58 -11.82 4.75
CA ARG A 20 -2.08 -11.92 3.38
C ARG A 20 -3.01 -13.12 3.19
N SER A 21 -2.63 -14.31 3.70
CA SER A 21 -3.47 -15.50 3.61
C SER A 21 -4.79 -15.30 4.35
N ALA A 22 -4.76 -14.84 5.59
CA ALA A 22 -5.98 -14.59 6.36
C ALA A 22 -6.90 -13.57 5.66
N LEU A 23 -6.33 -12.48 5.14
CA LEU A 23 -7.11 -11.46 4.43
C LEU A 23 -7.79 -12.02 3.17
N ILE A 24 -7.01 -12.74 2.34
CA ILE A 24 -7.48 -13.21 1.03
C ILE A 24 -8.38 -14.45 1.15
N ASP A 25 -8.01 -15.39 2.02
CA ASP A 25 -8.63 -16.72 2.04
C ASP A 25 -9.75 -16.83 3.08
N GLU A 26 -9.81 -15.91 4.05
CA GLU A 26 -10.79 -15.94 5.14
C GLU A 26 -11.63 -14.65 5.21
N VAL A 27 -11.00 -13.47 5.39
CA VAL A 27 -11.73 -12.23 5.69
C VAL A 27 -12.54 -11.75 4.48
N ILE A 28 -11.93 -11.67 3.30
CA ILE A 28 -12.63 -11.23 2.09
C ILE A 28 -13.81 -12.15 1.77
N PRO A 29 -13.66 -13.49 1.71
CA PRO A 29 -14.80 -14.38 1.50
C PRO A 29 -15.90 -14.26 2.56
N ALA A 30 -15.54 -14.12 3.84
CA ALA A 30 -16.50 -13.96 4.92
C ALA A 30 -17.33 -12.66 4.77
N VAL A 31 -16.67 -11.55 4.37
CA VAL A 31 -17.36 -10.27 4.11
C VAL A 31 -18.26 -10.38 2.88
N GLU A 32 -17.78 -10.99 1.80
CA GLU A 32 -18.56 -11.16 0.56
C GLU A 32 -19.80 -12.06 0.76
N GLN A 33 -19.71 -13.04 1.66
CA GLN A 33 -20.85 -13.91 2.02
C GLN A 33 -21.82 -13.26 3.00
N GLY A 34 -21.30 -12.47 3.94
CA GLY A 34 -22.08 -11.89 5.03
C GLY A 34 -22.71 -10.53 4.74
N TYR A 35 -22.20 -9.82 3.73
CA TYR A 35 -22.63 -8.46 3.45
C TYR A 35 -22.88 -8.24 1.95
N ARG A 36 -23.80 -7.32 1.64
CA ARG A 36 -24.05 -6.90 0.26
C ARG A 36 -22.95 -5.92 -0.19
N VAL A 37 -21.86 -6.45 -0.72
CA VAL A 37 -20.72 -5.70 -1.23
C VAL A 37 -20.51 -5.96 -2.73
N ASP A 38 -19.83 -5.04 -3.40
CA ASP A 38 -19.33 -5.27 -4.76
C ASP A 38 -18.06 -6.12 -4.69
N THR A 39 -18.05 -7.27 -5.35
CA THR A 39 -16.93 -8.21 -5.35
C THR A 39 -15.89 -7.95 -6.44
N ASP A 40 -16.14 -6.99 -7.34
CA ASP A 40 -15.16 -6.60 -8.35
C ASP A 40 -13.92 -5.99 -7.67
N ARG A 41 -12.73 -6.37 -8.14
CA ARG A 41 -11.47 -5.81 -7.67
C ARG A 41 -11.40 -4.27 -7.79
N LYS A 42 -12.13 -3.69 -8.75
CA LYS A 42 -12.23 -2.24 -8.96
C LYS A 42 -12.98 -1.52 -7.83
N ALA A 43 -13.81 -2.25 -7.11
CA ALA A 43 -14.50 -1.77 -5.91
C ALA A 43 -13.74 -2.11 -4.61
N ARG A 44 -12.49 -2.63 -4.72
CA ARG A 44 -11.73 -3.03 -3.53
C ARG A 44 -10.39 -2.28 -3.44
N ALA A 45 -10.21 -1.64 -2.29
CA ALA A 45 -8.98 -0.95 -1.91
C ALA A 45 -8.28 -1.67 -0.75
N ILE A 46 -6.97 -1.55 -0.68
CA ILE A 46 -6.17 -1.90 0.50
C ILE A 46 -5.29 -0.73 0.88
N ALA A 47 -5.33 -0.34 2.15
CA ALA A 47 -4.50 0.74 2.66
C ALA A 47 -4.13 0.51 4.13
N GLY A 48 -2.96 1.00 4.53
CA GLY A 48 -2.49 0.85 5.90
C GLY A 48 -1.35 1.79 6.25
N LEU A 49 -1.05 1.88 7.54
CA LEU A 49 0.01 2.72 8.08
C LEU A 49 1.12 1.88 8.74
N SER A 50 2.36 2.38 8.71
CA SER A 50 3.52 1.75 9.33
C SER A 50 3.71 0.30 8.83
N MET A 51 3.64 -0.70 9.70
CA MET A 51 3.64 -2.11 9.31
C MET A 51 2.47 -2.43 8.37
N GLY A 52 1.26 -1.94 8.67
CA GLY A 52 0.09 -2.09 7.78
C GLY A 52 0.28 -1.42 6.43
N GLY A 53 1.12 -0.38 6.33
CA GLY A 53 1.52 0.21 5.05
C GLY A 53 2.36 -0.76 4.20
N ALA A 54 3.28 -1.49 4.82
CA ALA A 54 4.05 -2.54 4.15
C ALA A 54 3.16 -3.73 3.77
N GLU A 55 2.27 -4.17 4.67
CA GLU A 55 1.29 -5.24 4.41
C GLU A 55 0.39 -4.89 3.22
N SER A 56 -0.06 -3.62 3.15
CA SER A 56 -0.89 -3.13 2.04
C SER A 56 -0.14 -3.14 0.71
N LEU A 57 1.13 -2.72 0.69
CA LEU A 57 1.97 -2.78 -0.51
C LEU A 57 2.25 -4.23 -0.91
N LEU A 58 2.74 -5.06 0.04
CA LEU A 58 3.09 -6.45 -0.22
C LEU A 58 1.88 -7.28 -0.67
N THR A 59 0.69 -6.99 -0.13
CA THR A 59 -0.53 -7.68 -0.55
C THR A 59 -1.08 -7.09 -1.84
N GLY A 60 -1.29 -5.78 -1.90
CA GLY A 60 -1.95 -5.12 -3.03
C GLY A 60 -1.20 -5.27 -4.35
N LEU A 61 0.13 -5.08 -4.34
CA LEU A 61 0.96 -5.18 -5.55
C LEU A 61 1.21 -6.62 -6.01
N ASN A 62 1.12 -7.61 -5.11
CA ASN A 62 1.23 -9.02 -5.47
C ASN A 62 -0.12 -9.70 -5.72
N ARG A 63 -1.24 -9.02 -5.41
CA ARG A 63 -2.61 -9.52 -5.59
C ARG A 63 -3.48 -8.49 -6.29
N MET A 64 -2.99 -7.97 -7.41
CA MET A 64 -3.74 -7.05 -8.27
C MET A 64 -5.01 -7.68 -8.86
N ASP A 65 -5.11 -9.01 -8.83
CA ASP A 65 -6.35 -9.76 -9.09
C ASP A 65 -7.44 -9.48 -8.04
N LYS A 66 -7.08 -8.98 -6.87
CA LYS A 66 -7.99 -8.68 -5.75
C LYS A 66 -8.18 -7.19 -5.49
N PHE A 67 -7.17 -6.36 -5.78
CA PHE A 67 -7.16 -4.94 -5.43
C PHE A 67 -6.78 -4.09 -6.62
N SER A 68 -7.50 -2.99 -6.84
CA SER A 68 -7.15 -1.97 -7.84
C SER A 68 -6.68 -0.65 -7.24
N TRP A 69 -6.82 -0.48 -5.94
CA TRP A 69 -6.47 0.74 -5.21
C TRP A 69 -5.58 0.38 -4.04
N VAL A 70 -4.37 0.92 -4.02
CA VAL A 70 -3.37 0.61 -2.99
C VAL A 70 -2.87 1.89 -2.36
N GLY A 71 -2.98 1.99 -1.05
CA GLY A 71 -2.52 3.12 -0.24
C GLY A 71 -1.52 2.69 0.83
N SER A 72 -0.45 3.47 1.00
CA SER A 72 0.55 3.22 2.02
C SER A 72 0.92 4.51 2.74
N PHE A 73 0.92 4.47 4.07
CA PHE A 73 1.25 5.58 4.94
C PHE A 73 2.47 5.18 5.78
N SER A 74 3.62 5.82 5.54
CA SER A 74 4.86 5.54 6.29
C SER A 74 5.20 4.05 6.35
N ALA A 75 5.26 3.37 5.21
CA ALA A 75 5.50 1.93 5.14
C ALA A 75 6.79 1.52 5.87
N GLY A 76 6.65 0.55 6.77
CA GLY A 76 7.77 -0.03 7.50
C GLY A 76 7.76 -1.56 7.43
N GLY A 77 8.91 -2.17 7.13
CA GLY A 77 9.05 -3.62 7.14
C GLY A 77 8.87 -4.33 5.80
N ALA A 78 8.82 -3.61 4.68
CA ALA A 78 8.77 -4.23 3.34
C ALA A 78 10.09 -4.91 2.91
N GLY A 79 11.14 -4.80 3.73
CA GLY A 79 12.48 -5.30 3.39
C GLY A 79 13.25 -4.36 2.46
N GLU A 80 14.44 -4.79 2.03
CA GLU A 80 15.31 -4.02 1.11
C GLU A 80 15.42 -4.67 -0.27
N ASP A 81 15.10 -5.95 -0.39
CA ASP A 81 15.03 -6.65 -1.68
C ASP A 81 13.65 -6.43 -2.32
N PHE A 82 13.51 -5.29 -2.97
CA PHE A 82 12.26 -4.93 -3.64
C PHE A 82 11.95 -5.81 -4.84
N ALA A 83 12.97 -6.39 -5.49
CA ALA A 83 12.77 -7.27 -6.63
C ALA A 83 12.12 -8.59 -6.19
N ALA A 84 12.57 -9.15 -5.06
CA ALA A 84 11.93 -10.32 -4.46
C ALA A 84 10.55 -9.99 -3.86
N ALA A 85 10.39 -8.81 -3.23
CA ALA A 85 9.14 -8.38 -2.63
C ALA A 85 8.04 -8.10 -3.66
N PHE A 86 8.40 -7.57 -4.84
CA PHE A 86 7.48 -7.14 -5.91
C PHE A 86 7.90 -7.70 -7.28
N PRO A 87 7.85 -9.04 -7.48
CA PRO A 87 8.35 -9.67 -8.70
C PRO A 87 7.59 -9.27 -9.97
N GLN A 88 6.39 -8.71 -9.82
CA GLN A 88 5.56 -8.24 -10.95
C GLN A 88 5.73 -6.73 -11.22
N ALA A 89 6.65 -6.04 -10.52
CA ALA A 89 6.83 -4.61 -10.68
C ALA A 89 7.28 -4.24 -12.10
N GLY A 90 6.50 -3.42 -12.76
CA GLY A 90 6.72 -2.99 -14.14
C GLY A 90 5.52 -2.24 -14.69
N GLU A 91 5.63 -1.78 -15.93
CA GLU A 91 4.60 -0.98 -16.60
C GLU A 91 3.22 -1.67 -16.66
N LYS A 92 3.19 -3.01 -16.65
CA LYS A 92 1.93 -3.76 -16.62
C LYS A 92 1.07 -3.42 -15.39
N MET A 93 1.68 -3.07 -14.26
CA MET A 93 0.93 -2.63 -13.07
C MET A 93 0.05 -1.41 -13.35
N ASN A 94 0.46 -0.55 -14.29
CA ASN A 94 -0.28 0.68 -14.63
C ASN A 94 -1.62 0.40 -15.31
N GLN A 95 -1.79 -0.79 -15.88
CA GLN A 95 -3.06 -1.24 -16.48
C GLN A 95 -3.97 -1.90 -15.43
N GLU A 96 -3.38 -2.42 -14.36
CA GLU A 96 -4.09 -3.16 -13.32
C GLU A 96 -4.52 -2.26 -12.15
N LEU A 97 -3.71 -1.26 -11.80
CA LEU A 97 -3.98 -0.38 -10.66
C LEU A 97 -4.66 0.92 -11.12
N HIS A 98 -5.75 1.27 -10.46
CA HIS A 98 -6.35 2.60 -10.59
C HIS A 98 -5.60 3.65 -9.76
N LEU A 99 -5.03 3.23 -8.62
CA LEU A 99 -4.23 4.11 -7.78
C LEU A 99 -3.18 3.30 -7.01
N LEU A 100 -1.93 3.75 -7.08
CA LEU A 100 -0.89 3.43 -6.12
C LEU A 100 -0.46 4.74 -5.45
N TRP A 101 -0.77 4.87 -4.17
CA TRP A 101 -0.53 6.07 -3.38
C TRP A 101 0.39 5.77 -2.20
N MET A 102 1.46 6.55 -2.06
CA MET A 102 2.47 6.31 -1.03
C MET A 102 2.82 7.62 -0.34
N ALA A 103 2.50 7.73 0.95
CA ALA A 103 2.78 8.91 1.75
C ALA A 103 3.72 8.62 2.92
N CYS A 104 4.56 9.60 3.26
CA CYS A 104 5.41 9.55 4.43
C CYS A 104 5.64 10.95 5.01
N GLY A 105 5.84 11.03 6.33
CA GLY A 105 6.26 12.26 6.98
C GLY A 105 7.70 12.62 6.62
N THR A 106 8.00 13.91 6.40
CA THR A 106 9.38 14.37 6.06
C THR A 106 10.38 14.17 7.19
N GLU A 107 9.90 14.10 8.44
CA GLU A 107 10.68 13.87 9.65
C GLU A 107 10.49 12.45 10.20
N ASP A 108 9.79 11.60 9.44
CA ASP A 108 9.59 10.20 9.79
C ASP A 108 10.90 9.42 9.61
N ARG A 109 11.24 8.57 10.60
CA ARG A 109 12.40 7.67 10.51
C ARG A 109 12.36 6.74 9.30
N LEU A 110 11.17 6.51 8.73
CA LEU A 110 10.94 5.66 7.56
C LEU A 110 10.97 6.43 6.23
N ILE A 111 11.24 7.73 6.24
CA ILE A 111 11.23 8.54 5.00
C ILE A 111 12.26 8.03 3.99
N GLN A 112 13.47 7.68 4.41
CA GLN A 112 14.50 7.19 3.49
C GLN A 112 14.18 5.82 2.89
N PRO A 113 13.73 4.80 3.66
CA PRO A 113 13.20 3.56 3.09
C PRO A 113 12.05 3.78 2.10
N ASN A 114 11.09 4.67 2.41
CA ASN A 114 9.99 5.00 1.49
C ASN A 114 10.48 5.65 0.20
N ARG A 115 11.39 6.62 0.26
CA ARG A 115 12.01 7.24 -0.92
C ARG A 115 12.73 6.22 -1.79
N LYS A 116 13.51 5.29 -1.20
CA LYS A 116 14.19 4.21 -1.93
C LYS A 116 13.20 3.33 -2.67
N MET A 117 12.12 2.91 -2.03
CA MET A 117 11.08 2.07 -2.64
C MET A 117 10.36 2.81 -3.76
N ILE A 118 9.97 4.07 -3.55
CA ILE A 118 9.36 4.92 -4.57
C ILE A 118 10.27 5.07 -5.79
N ALA A 119 11.56 5.37 -5.57
CA ALA A 119 12.53 5.49 -6.65
C ALA A 119 12.70 4.18 -7.43
N TRP A 120 12.74 3.04 -6.72
CA TRP A 120 12.82 1.73 -7.36
C TRP A 120 11.57 1.40 -8.19
N LEU A 121 10.36 1.61 -7.66
CA LEU A 121 9.12 1.41 -8.42
C LEU A 121 9.08 2.29 -9.67
N LYS A 122 9.46 3.56 -9.56
CA LYS A 122 9.58 4.48 -10.71
C LYS A 122 10.59 3.98 -11.74
N SER A 123 11.74 3.43 -11.30
CA SER A 123 12.75 2.87 -12.22
C SER A 123 12.24 1.64 -12.99
N LYS A 124 11.16 1.00 -12.52
CA LYS A 124 10.47 -0.09 -13.20
C LYS A 124 9.31 0.39 -14.10
N GLY A 125 9.13 1.69 -14.26
CA GLY A 125 8.04 2.27 -15.04
C GLY A 125 6.68 2.22 -14.35
N VAL A 126 6.63 2.00 -13.03
CA VAL A 126 5.38 1.98 -12.27
C VAL A 126 4.91 3.40 -11.98
N ASN A 127 3.67 3.70 -12.35
CA ASN A 127 3.02 4.97 -12.01
C ASN A 127 2.53 4.94 -10.57
N LEU A 128 2.92 5.94 -9.79
CA LEU A 128 2.48 6.09 -8.41
C LEU A 128 2.40 7.56 -8.02
N THR A 129 1.59 7.86 -7.01
CA THR A 129 1.43 9.18 -6.41
C THR A 129 2.22 9.23 -5.10
N PRO A 130 3.45 9.80 -5.08
CA PRO A 130 4.22 9.95 -3.86
C PRO A 130 3.83 11.24 -3.15
N ILE A 131 3.67 11.16 -1.83
CA ILE A 131 3.34 12.31 -0.97
C ILE A 131 4.34 12.41 0.17
N GLU A 132 4.91 13.57 0.36
CA GLU A 132 5.69 13.91 1.55
C GLU A 132 4.97 15.01 2.32
N THR A 133 4.69 14.75 3.59
CA THR A 133 3.95 15.65 4.47
C THR A 133 4.85 16.08 5.62
N PRO A 134 4.95 17.37 5.98
CA PRO A 134 5.69 17.76 7.18
C PRO A 134 5.23 17.00 8.40
N GLY A 135 6.19 16.50 9.18
CA GLY A 135 5.97 15.80 10.45
C GLY A 135 6.56 14.40 10.51
N MET A 136 6.40 13.81 11.69
CA MET A 136 7.03 12.57 12.12
C MET A 136 6.11 11.36 11.88
N HIS A 137 6.50 10.18 12.42
CA HIS A 137 5.72 8.93 12.42
C HIS A 137 4.54 9.02 13.40
N THR A 138 3.52 9.81 13.09
CA THR A 138 2.43 10.15 13.99
C THR A 138 1.06 10.12 13.33
N TRP A 139 0.02 9.95 14.17
CA TRP A 139 -1.38 10.02 13.76
C TRP A 139 -1.75 11.33 13.06
N MET A 140 -1.16 12.46 13.42
CA MET A 140 -1.45 13.76 12.82
C MET A 140 -1.10 13.75 11.32
N VAL A 141 0.07 13.20 10.96
CA VAL A 141 0.52 13.05 9.58
C VAL A 141 -0.39 12.07 8.82
N TRP A 142 -0.67 10.91 9.41
CA TRP A 142 -1.50 9.89 8.74
C TRP A 142 -2.95 10.34 8.56
N ARG A 143 -3.53 11.03 9.55
CA ARG A 143 -4.88 11.60 9.44
C ARG A 143 -4.95 12.66 8.33
N HIS A 144 -3.97 13.56 8.25
CA HIS A 144 -3.89 14.54 7.18
C HIS A 144 -3.81 13.85 5.80
N ASN A 145 -2.95 12.86 5.68
CA ASN A 145 -2.80 12.10 4.45
C ASN A 145 -4.05 11.28 4.09
N LEU A 146 -4.77 10.75 5.07
CA LEU A 146 -6.03 10.03 4.84
C LEU A 146 -7.11 10.95 4.24
N ILE A 147 -7.21 12.19 4.69
CA ILE A 147 -8.14 13.19 4.15
C ILE A 147 -7.86 13.45 2.66
N THR A 148 -6.59 13.40 2.25
CA THR A 148 -6.19 13.58 0.85
C THR A 148 -6.39 12.29 0.03
N PHE A 149 -6.12 11.12 0.62
CA PHE A 149 -6.19 9.82 -0.05
C PHE A 149 -7.62 9.33 -0.28
N ALA A 150 -8.47 9.41 0.75
CA ALA A 150 -9.80 8.79 0.71
C ALA A 150 -10.69 9.27 -0.46
N PRO A 151 -10.72 10.57 -0.81
CA PRO A 151 -11.49 11.06 -1.96
C PRO A 151 -11.01 10.54 -3.33
N LEU A 152 -9.79 10.00 -3.40
CA LEU A 152 -9.24 9.44 -4.65
C LEU A 152 -9.72 8.03 -4.92
N LEU A 153 -10.30 7.35 -3.91
CA LEU A 153 -10.76 5.98 -4.05
C LEU A 153 -12.06 5.88 -4.85
N PHE A 154 -12.17 4.81 -5.64
CA PHE A 154 -13.38 4.43 -6.37
C PHE A 154 -13.91 5.49 -7.36
N GLN A 155 -13.04 6.38 -7.83
CA GLN A 155 -13.40 7.36 -8.83
C GLN A 155 -13.64 6.67 -10.18
N LYS A 156 -14.67 7.10 -10.90
CA LYS A 156 -14.92 6.61 -12.26
C LYS A 156 -13.77 7.02 -13.20
N ALA A 157 -13.32 6.10 -14.04
CA ALA A 157 -12.33 6.42 -15.07
C ALA A 157 -12.87 7.56 -15.95
N GLY A 158 -12.19 8.70 -15.96
CA GLY A 158 -12.59 9.90 -16.72
C GLY A 158 -12.91 11.15 -15.88
N GLY A 159 -12.95 11.06 -14.57
CA GLY A 159 -13.05 12.23 -13.69
C GLY A 159 -11.69 12.91 -13.53
N GLN A 160 -11.32 13.81 -14.43
CA GLN A 160 -10.25 14.76 -14.16
C GLN A 160 -10.71 15.66 -13.03
N ASN A 161 -10.26 15.38 -11.80
CA ASN A 161 -10.38 16.34 -10.73
C ASN A 161 -9.45 17.52 -11.06
N ASN A 162 -10.04 18.63 -11.50
CA ASN A 162 -9.44 19.94 -11.45
C ASN A 162 -9.11 20.25 -9.98
N THR A 163 -7.94 19.85 -9.50
CA THR A 163 -7.33 20.43 -8.30
C THR A 163 -6.67 21.76 -8.69
N ALA A 164 -7.51 22.69 -9.16
CA ALA A 164 -7.12 24.08 -9.25
C ALA A 164 -7.51 24.74 -7.93
N SER A 165 -6.49 25.21 -7.22
CA SER A 165 -6.56 26.34 -6.28
C SER A 165 -7.34 26.12 -4.97
N LEU A 166 -6.66 25.60 -3.95
CA LEU A 166 -6.89 26.03 -2.56
C LEU A 166 -5.59 26.67 -2.03
N THR A 167 -5.20 27.78 -2.66
CA THR A 167 -4.35 28.80 -2.04
C THR A 167 -5.27 29.92 -1.59
N LYS A 168 -5.63 29.93 -0.32
CA LYS A 168 -5.88 31.12 0.49
C LYS A 168 -5.65 30.79 1.96
#